data_06b600153c9310ea970ba6f83ced9332
#
_entry.id   06b600153c9310ea970ba6f83ced9332
#
_cell.length_a   1.000
_cell.length_b   1.000
_cell.length_c   1.000
_cell.angle_alpha   90.00
_cell.angle_beta   90.00
_cell.angle_gamma   90.00
#
_symmetry.space_group_name_H-M   'P 1'
#
loop_
_entity.id
_entity.type
_entity.pdbx_description
1 polymer ?
#
loop_
_entity_poly.entity_id
_entity_poly.type
_entity_poly.pdbx_seq_one_letter_code
_entity_poly.pdbx_strand_id
1 'polypeptide(L)'
;MKHVVVLGAGLSGLASAALIAQAGHKVTVIERNSWLGGKSRRVEVLGQRMDTGPALVTFPAVLHKLYAEYDRLGGKANEVAPLKLTQLNEVGEYFYREHRVTLPVPPGHPWHGQWKRFESEHADLAGDITNLLTSSPVSSKSLPSVTKIFSRYGLNLTTDKYLNSLKWMDQDLKEVIAIHTLNAGI
;
A
#
# COMPACT_ATOMS: atom_id res chain seq x y z
N MET A 1 26.88 5.01 20.59
CA MET A 1 25.59 4.45 21.00
C MET A 1 24.72 5.56 21.57
N LYS A 2 23.46 5.72 21.09
CA LYS A 2 22.48 6.66 21.63
C LYS A 2 21.32 5.88 22.23
N HIS A 3 20.54 6.51 23.13
CA HIS A 3 19.26 5.98 23.56
C HIS A 3 18.15 6.74 22.80
N VAL A 4 17.35 6.03 22.02
CA VAL A 4 16.27 6.58 21.19
C VAL A 4 14.93 6.11 21.75
N VAL A 5 13.99 7.01 21.90
CA VAL A 5 12.61 6.69 22.30
C VAL A 5 11.71 6.85 21.08
N VAL A 6 10.97 5.80 20.77
CA VAL A 6 9.98 5.76 19.67
C VAL A 6 8.59 5.81 20.30
N LEU A 7 7.80 6.79 19.94
CA LEU A 7 6.43 6.93 20.42
C LEU A 7 5.46 6.31 19.42
N GLY A 8 4.78 5.26 19.83
CA GLY A 8 3.83 4.47 19.05
C GLY A 8 4.44 3.21 18.43
N ALA A 9 3.78 2.08 18.67
CA ALA A 9 4.15 0.77 18.14
C ALA A 9 3.27 0.34 16.95
N GLY A 10 2.91 1.29 16.08
CA GLY A 10 2.37 1.01 14.75
C GLY A 10 3.48 0.50 13.81
N LEU A 11 3.13 0.09 12.58
CA LEU A 11 4.09 -0.47 11.62
C LEU A 11 5.31 0.43 11.41
N SER A 12 5.11 1.75 11.23
CA SER A 12 6.22 2.70 11.02
C SER A 12 7.11 2.82 12.25
N GLY A 13 6.51 2.88 13.45
CA GLY A 13 7.28 2.95 14.71
C GLY A 13 8.10 1.69 14.93
N LEU A 14 7.52 0.51 14.71
CA LEU A 14 8.22 -0.77 14.84
C LEU A 14 9.34 -0.92 13.81
N ALA A 15 9.11 -0.56 12.55
CA ALA A 15 10.11 -0.59 11.50
C ALA A 15 11.29 0.35 11.83
N SER A 16 11.00 1.58 12.26
CA SER A 16 12.03 2.54 12.69
C SER A 16 12.82 2.03 13.89
N ALA A 17 12.13 1.48 14.90
CA ALA A 17 12.76 0.93 16.09
C ALA A 17 13.70 -0.23 15.74
N ALA A 18 13.27 -1.13 14.85
CA ALA A 18 14.09 -2.27 14.40
C ALA A 18 15.37 -1.81 13.69
N LEU A 19 15.26 -0.86 12.75
CA LEU A 19 16.44 -0.32 12.04
C LEU A 19 17.39 0.43 12.98
N ILE A 20 16.88 1.24 13.89
CA ILE A 20 17.68 1.99 14.85
C ILE A 20 18.40 1.05 15.81
N ALA A 21 17.72 0.02 16.30
CA ALA A 21 18.31 -1.00 17.15
C ALA A 21 19.39 -1.78 16.40
N GLN A 22 19.13 -2.19 15.16
CA GLN A 22 20.11 -2.90 14.31
C GLN A 22 21.33 -2.03 14.00
N ALA A 23 21.16 -0.70 13.93
CA ALA A 23 22.28 0.25 13.81
C ALA A 23 23.11 0.44 15.11
N GLY A 24 22.86 -0.36 16.15
CA GLY A 24 23.64 -0.37 17.40
C GLY A 24 23.20 0.68 18.41
N HIS A 25 21.99 1.19 18.33
CA HIS A 25 21.44 2.13 19.31
C HIS A 25 20.51 1.42 20.31
N LYS A 26 20.44 1.92 21.54
CA LYS A 26 19.44 1.49 22.50
C LYS A 26 18.09 2.09 22.11
N VAL A 27 17.04 1.27 22.04
CA VAL A 27 15.69 1.74 21.66
C VAL A 27 14.69 1.40 22.75
N THR A 28 13.83 2.36 23.08
CA THR A 28 12.64 2.15 23.89
C THR A 28 11.42 2.55 23.04
N VAL A 29 10.48 1.62 22.89
CA VAL A 29 9.20 1.89 22.23
C VAL A 29 8.13 2.08 23.29
N ILE A 30 7.39 3.19 23.20
CA ILE A 30 6.27 3.50 24.10
C ILE A 30 4.98 3.44 23.29
N GLU A 31 4.08 2.54 23.70
CA GLU A 31 2.75 2.38 23.10
C GLU A 31 1.68 2.65 24.16
N ARG A 32 0.68 3.43 23.84
CA ARG A 32 -0.43 3.78 24.75
C ARG A 32 -1.47 2.67 24.90
N ASN A 33 -1.60 1.83 23.87
CA ASN A 33 -2.56 0.74 23.85
C ASN A 33 -1.94 -0.54 24.41
N SER A 34 -2.76 -1.50 24.81
CA SER A 34 -2.32 -2.82 25.22
C SER A 34 -1.93 -3.76 24.09
N TRP A 35 -1.96 -3.30 22.84
CA TRP A 35 -1.60 -4.08 21.64
C TRP A 35 -0.60 -3.33 20.76
N LEU A 36 0.16 -4.08 19.96
CA LEU A 36 1.09 -3.58 18.97
C LEU A 36 0.46 -3.62 17.57
N GLY A 37 1.09 -2.93 16.59
CA GLY A 37 0.70 -2.93 15.18
C GLY A 37 -0.15 -1.72 14.77
N GLY A 38 -0.65 -0.94 15.72
CA GLY A 38 -1.44 0.26 15.41
C GLY A 38 -2.74 -0.09 14.66
N LYS A 39 -2.89 0.41 13.42
CA LYS A 39 -4.05 0.09 12.55
C LYS A 39 -4.03 -1.35 12.02
N SER A 40 -2.88 -2.02 11.98
CA SER A 40 -2.75 -3.45 11.60
C SER A 40 -3.04 -4.35 12.80
N ARG A 41 -4.18 -4.12 13.42
CA ARG A 41 -4.62 -4.87 14.59
C ARG A 41 -5.44 -6.08 14.19
N ARG A 42 -5.23 -7.18 14.90
CA ARG A 42 -6.12 -8.33 14.88
C ARG A 42 -6.93 -8.38 16.18
N VAL A 43 -8.20 -8.62 16.07
CA VAL A 43 -9.10 -8.85 17.22
C VAL A 43 -9.64 -10.26 17.17
N GLU A 44 -10.02 -10.77 18.34
CA GLU A 44 -10.71 -12.05 18.46
C GLU A 44 -12.15 -11.79 18.91
N VAL A 45 -13.11 -12.29 18.13
CA VAL A 45 -14.53 -12.17 18.41
C VAL A 45 -15.15 -13.57 18.29
N LEU A 46 -15.79 -14.04 19.34
CA LEU A 46 -16.42 -15.37 19.38
C LEU A 46 -15.46 -16.51 18.98
N GLY A 47 -14.20 -16.44 19.40
CA GLY A 47 -13.16 -17.43 19.08
C GLY A 47 -12.61 -17.34 17.64
N GLN A 48 -13.06 -16.35 16.84
CA GLN A 48 -12.54 -16.11 15.50
C GLN A 48 -11.65 -14.88 15.45
N ARG A 49 -10.54 -15.00 14.74
CA ARG A 49 -9.59 -13.90 14.54
C ARG A 49 -10.00 -13.09 13.32
N MET A 50 -10.10 -11.79 13.51
CA MET A 50 -10.46 -10.82 12.47
C MET A 50 -9.41 -9.72 12.38
N ASP A 51 -8.96 -9.42 11.18
CA ASP A 51 -8.13 -8.24 10.92
C ASP A 51 -9.03 -7.00 10.89
N THR A 52 -8.66 -5.98 11.66
CA THR A 52 -9.41 -4.71 11.72
C THR A 52 -8.71 -3.59 10.97
N GLY A 53 -7.69 -3.92 10.20
CA GLY A 53 -6.88 -2.99 9.42
C GLY A 53 -6.50 -3.58 8.06
N PRO A 54 -5.41 -3.09 7.44
CA PRO A 54 -4.99 -3.55 6.14
C PRO A 54 -4.72 -5.05 6.13
N ALA A 55 -5.49 -5.80 5.34
CA ALA A 55 -5.31 -7.24 5.12
C ALA A 55 -4.46 -7.53 3.87
N LEU A 56 -4.27 -6.51 3.00
CA LEU A 56 -3.54 -6.62 1.75
C LEU A 56 -2.27 -5.78 1.77
N VAL A 57 -1.20 -6.33 1.19
CA VAL A 57 0.06 -5.61 0.94
C VAL A 57 0.05 -5.14 -0.50
N THR A 58 -0.33 -3.88 -0.71
CA THR A 58 -0.46 -3.28 -2.04
C THR A 58 0.90 -3.02 -2.71
N PHE A 59 1.92 -2.71 -1.91
CA PHE A 59 3.27 -2.38 -2.38
C PHE A 59 4.34 -3.25 -1.69
N PRO A 60 4.53 -4.51 -2.12
CA PRO A 60 5.52 -5.43 -1.52
C PRO A 60 6.94 -4.87 -1.52
N ALA A 61 7.29 -4.06 -2.51
CA ALA A 61 8.61 -3.44 -2.62
C ALA A 61 9.00 -2.59 -1.40
N VAL A 62 8.01 -2.00 -0.69
CA VAL A 62 8.25 -1.25 0.55
C VAL A 62 8.78 -2.17 1.66
N LEU A 63 8.20 -3.37 1.80
CA LEU A 63 8.66 -4.38 2.76
C LEU A 63 10.02 -4.94 2.38
N HIS A 64 10.21 -5.28 1.10
CA HIS A 64 11.53 -5.74 0.62
C HIS A 64 12.63 -4.70 0.88
N LYS A 65 12.34 -3.41 0.71
CA LYS A 65 13.29 -2.36 1.02
C LYS A 65 13.60 -2.27 2.52
N LEU A 66 12.61 -2.42 3.39
CA LEU A 66 12.83 -2.47 4.83
C LEU A 66 13.76 -3.62 5.21
N TYR A 67 13.52 -4.82 4.65
CA TYR A 67 14.34 -6.00 4.89
C TYR A 67 15.77 -5.80 4.40
N ALA A 68 15.93 -5.31 3.16
CA ALA A 68 17.25 -5.00 2.60
C ALA A 68 18.03 -3.98 3.45
N GLU A 69 17.35 -2.98 4.01
CA GLU A 69 17.98 -1.98 4.85
C GLU A 69 18.39 -2.57 6.22
N TYR A 70 17.57 -3.45 6.79
CA TYR A 70 17.91 -4.18 8.01
C TYR A 70 19.15 -5.08 7.80
N ASP A 71 19.20 -5.79 6.66
CA ASP A 71 20.34 -6.66 6.30
C ASP A 71 21.61 -5.85 6.01
N ARG A 72 21.48 -4.68 5.37
CA ARG A 72 22.59 -3.74 5.15
C ARG A 72 23.22 -3.27 6.46
N LEU A 73 22.45 -3.21 7.54
CA LEU A 73 22.94 -2.91 8.89
C LEU A 73 23.51 -4.12 9.63
N GLY A 74 23.74 -5.23 8.93
CA GLY A 74 24.30 -6.46 9.49
C GLY A 74 23.26 -7.41 10.10
N GLY A 75 21.98 -7.16 9.86
CA GLY A 75 20.89 -8.04 10.26
C GLY A 75 20.69 -9.21 9.29
N LYS A 76 19.70 -10.03 9.61
CA LYS A 76 19.23 -11.15 8.80
C LYS A 76 17.70 -11.20 8.88
N ALA A 77 17.06 -10.28 8.17
CA ALA A 77 15.63 -10.01 8.30
C ALA A 77 14.76 -11.26 8.09
N ASN A 78 15.04 -12.06 7.05
CA ASN A 78 14.29 -13.28 6.75
C ASN A 78 14.52 -14.42 7.75
N GLU A 79 15.64 -14.44 8.47
CA GLU A 79 15.86 -15.41 9.55
C GLU A 79 15.05 -15.04 10.82
N VAL A 80 14.97 -13.72 11.10
CA VAL A 80 14.24 -13.19 12.28
C VAL A 80 12.74 -13.18 12.05
N ALA A 81 12.30 -12.75 10.86
CA ALA A 81 10.89 -12.62 10.52
C ALA A 81 10.67 -12.98 9.04
N PRO A 82 10.49 -14.27 8.69
CA PRO A 82 10.30 -14.68 7.31
C PRO A 82 9.11 -13.97 6.64
N LEU A 83 9.36 -13.26 5.54
CA LEU A 83 8.32 -12.59 4.78
C LEU A 83 7.72 -13.56 3.76
N LYS A 84 6.50 -14.02 4.04
CA LYS A 84 5.72 -14.87 3.14
C LYS A 84 4.57 -14.07 2.58
N LEU A 85 4.67 -13.67 1.32
CA LEU A 85 3.61 -12.98 0.58
C LEU A 85 3.05 -13.91 -0.48
N THR A 86 1.73 -13.97 -0.58
CA THR A 86 1.02 -14.68 -1.64
C THR A 86 0.39 -13.65 -2.57
N GLN A 87 0.74 -13.70 -3.84
CA GLN A 87 0.09 -12.87 -4.84
C GLN A 87 -1.32 -13.40 -5.09
N LEU A 88 -2.30 -12.52 -4.99
CA LEU A 88 -3.68 -12.84 -5.28
C LEU A 88 -3.97 -12.62 -6.77
N ASN A 89 -4.67 -13.57 -7.38
CA ASN A 89 -5.15 -13.43 -8.76
C ASN A 89 -6.37 -12.49 -8.83
N GLU A 90 -7.16 -12.46 -7.76
CA GLU A 90 -8.34 -11.63 -7.58
C GLU A 90 -8.21 -10.85 -6.27
N VAL A 91 -8.42 -9.55 -6.33
CA VAL A 91 -8.31 -8.67 -5.14
C VAL A 91 -9.58 -8.74 -4.31
N GLY A 92 -10.72 -8.94 -4.95
CA GLY A 92 -12.02 -9.03 -4.31
C GLY A 92 -13.16 -9.07 -5.30
N GLU A 93 -14.33 -9.37 -4.78
CA GLU A 93 -15.58 -9.32 -5.51
C GLU A 93 -16.39 -8.11 -5.04
N TYR A 94 -16.91 -7.35 -6.01
CA TYR A 94 -17.60 -6.09 -5.78
C TYR A 94 -19.06 -6.21 -6.22
N PHE A 95 -19.94 -5.79 -5.33
CA PHE A 95 -21.36 -5.70 -5.58
C PHE A 95 -21.72 -4.23 -5.61
N TYR A 96 -22.07 -3.74 -6.78
CA TYR A 96 -22.43 -2.35 -6.96
C TYR A 96 -23.67 -2.24 -7.85
N ARG A 97 -24.78 -1.74 -7.31
CA ARG A 97 -26.10 -1.76 -7.95
C ARG A 97 -26.46 -3.17 -8.38
N GLU A 98 -26.71 -3.37 -9.67
CA GLU A 98 -27.01 -4.67 -10.30
C GLU A 98 -25.77 -5.43 -10.78
N HIS A 99 -24.59 -4.83 -10.66
CA HIS A 99 -23.33 -5.41 -11.11
C HIS A 99 -22.66 -6.24 -10.00
N ARG A 100 -22.16 -7.38 -10.43
CA ARG A 100 -21.25 -8.23 -9.65
C ARG A 100 -19.99 -8.44 -10.48
N VAL A 101 -18.86 -7.98 -9.96
CA VAL A 101 -17.59 -8.02 -10.69
C VAL A 101 -16.44 -8.33 -9.76
N THR A 102 -15.51 -9.17 -10.20
CA THR A 102 -14.22 -9.34 -9.57
C THR A 102 -13.20 -8.35 -10.15
N LEU A 103 -12.21 -7.96 -9.37
CA LEU A 103 -11.05 -7.22 -9.87
C LEU A 103 -9.80 -8.09 -9.74
N PRO A 104 -8.98 -8.19 -10.81
CA PRO A 104 -9.15 -7.65 -12.18
C PRO A 104 -10.41 -8.13 -12.86
N VAL A 105 -11.00 -7.28 -13.73
CA VAL A 105 -12.24 -7.62 -14.44
C VAL A 105 -12.00 -8.79 -15.40
N PRO A 106 -12.70 -9.94 -15.23
CA PRO A 106 -12.44 -11.15 -15.99
C PRO A 106 -12.87 -11.04 -17.45
N PRO A 107 -12.28 -11.86 -18.35
CA PRO A 107 -12.79 -12.02 -19.71
C PRO A 107 -14.28 -12.41 -19.73
N GLY A 108 -15.02 -11.84 -20.66
CA GLY A 108 -16.47 -12.06 -20.78
C GLY A 108 -17.35 -11.09 -20.01
N HIS A 109 -16.81 -10.35 -19.06
CA HIS A 109 -17.55 -9.27 -18.40
C HIS A 109 -17.64 -8.02 -19.31
N PRO A 110 -18.79 -7.30 -19.37
CA PRO A 110 -18.95 -6.12 -20.23
C PRO A 110 -17.86 -5.04 -20.04
N TRP A 111 -17.32 -4.92 -18.86
CA TRP A 111 -16.28 -3.94 -18.53
C TRP A 111 -14.85 -4.42 -18.81
N HIS A 112 -14.64 -5.66 -19.25
CA HIS A 112 -13.28 -6.20 -19.44
C HIS A 112 -12.40 -5.34 -20.35
N GLY A 113 -12.92 -4.91 -21.49
CA GLY A 113 -12.17 -4.06 -22.42
C GLY A 113 -11.77 -2.71 -21.82
N GLN A 114 -12.68 -2.10 -21.06
CA GLN A 114 -12.42 -0.84 -20.35
C GLN A 114 -11.38 -1.04 -19.23
N TRP A 115 -11.49 -2.12 -18.48
CA TRP A 115 -10.51 -2.49 -17.48
C TRP A 115 -9.11 -2.69 -18.07
N LYS A 116 -8.99 -3.46 -19.15
CA LYS A 116 -7.70 -3.69 -19.84
C LYS A 116 -7.08 -2.42 -20.36
N ARG A 117 -7.89 -1.49 -20.89
CA ARG A 117 -7.43 -0.18 -21.26
C ARG A 117 -6.92 0.61 -20.06
N PHE A 118 -7.66 0.63 -18.95
CA PHE A 118 -7.26 1.30 -17.72
C PHE A 118 -5.93 0.73 -17.19
N GLU A 119 -5.78 -0.58 -17.10
CA GLU A 119 -4.53 -1.23 -16.71
C GLU A 119 -3.36 -0.79 -17.60
N SER A 120 -3.53 -0.85 -18.92
CA SER A 120 -2.46 -0.53 -19.87
C SER A 120 -2.04 0.94 -19.79
N GLU A 121 -3.00 1.85 -19.60
CA GLU A 121 -2.73 3.29 -19.45
C GLU A 121 -1.99 3.63 -18.14
N HIS A 122 -2.02 2.75 -17.12
CA HIS A 122 -1.43 2.99 -15.80
C HIS A 122 -0.24 2.07 -15.47
N ALA A 123 -0.01 1.03 -16.26
CA ALA A 123 1.03 0.02 -15.98
C ALA A 123 2.43 0.63 -15.83
N ASP A 124 2.74 1.67 -16.59
CA ASP A 124 4.02 2.35 -16.61
C ASP A 124 4.28 3.22 -15.35
N LEU A 125 3.26 3.45 -14.52
CA LEU A 125 3.37 4.26 -13.30
C LEU A 125 3.75 3.47 -12.06
N ALA A 126 3.64 2.14 -12.09
CA ALA A 126 3.87 1.29 -10.90
C ALA A 126 5.28 1.49 -10.31
N GLY A 127 6.30 1.59 -11.16
CA GLY A 127 7.67 1.88 -10.74
C GLY A 127 7.84 3.26 -10.11
N ASP A 128 7.20 4.26 -10.69
CA ASP A 128 7.25 5.64 -10.20
C ASP A 128 6.54 5.80 -8.86
N ILE A 129 5.37 5.18 -8.70
CA ILE A 129 4.64 5.14 -7.42
C ILE A 129 5.50 4.44 -6.35
N THR A 130 6.09 3.28 -6.67
CA THR A 130 6.99 2.57 -5.76
C THR A 130 8.18 3.43 -5.37
N ASN A 131 8.79 4.14 -6.32
CA ASN A 131 9.90 5.06 -6.03
C ASN A 131 9.48 6.17 -5.07
N LEU A 132 8.32 6.78 -5.26
CA LEU A 132 7.81 7.82 -4.35
C LEU A 132 7.53 7.28 -2.95
N LEU A 133 6.97 6.09 -2.83
CA LEU A 133 6.69 5.45 -1.54
C LEU A 133 7.95 5.04 -0.78
N THR A 134 9.06 4.84 -1.48
CA THR A 134 10.31 4.35 -0.89
C THR A 134 11.44 5.37 -0.86
N SER A 135 11.23 6.56 -1.39
CA SER A 135 12.21 7.67 -1.42
C SER A 135 11.81 8.79 -0.47
N SER A 136 12.77 9.64 -0.15
CA SER A 136 12.44 10.92 0.50
C SER A 136 11.65 11.80 -0.48
N PRO A 137 10.51 12.37 -0.06
CA PRO A 137 9.65 13.15 -0.96
C PRO A 137 10.31 14.39 -1.58
N VAL A 138 11.38 14.88 -0.98
CA VAL A 138 12.12 16.09 -1.43
C VAL A 138 13.52 15.72 -1.92
N SER A 139 13.71 14.54 -2.51
CA SER A 139 15.01 14.15 -3.06
C SER A 139 15.07 14.37 -4.57
N SER A 140 16.28 14.62 -5.09
CA SER A 140 16.51 14.65 -6.55
C SER A 140 16.13 13.32 -7.23
N LYS A 141 16.15 12.21 -6.49
CA LYS A 141 15.78 10.88 -6.98
C LYS A 141 14.27 10.70 -7.17
N SER A 142 13.45 11.44 -6.42
CA SER A 142 11.99 11.38 -6.54
C SER A 142 11.42 12.34 -7.61
N LEU A 143 12.19 13.36 -7.98
CA LEU A 143 11.73 14.41 -8.91
C LEU A 143 11.25 13.87 -10.28
N PRO A 144 11.95 12.94 -10.97
CA PRO A 144 11.46 12.40 -12.23
C PRO A 144 10.09 11.71 -12.09
N SER A 145 9.91 10.91 -11.04
CA SER A 145 8.63 10.22 -10.77
C SER A 145 7.51 11.21 -10.44
N VAL A 146 7.80 12.25 -9.64
CA VAL A 146 6.84 13.33 -9.37
C VAL A 146 6.41 14.00 -10.68
N THR A 147 7.37 14.38 -11.53
CA THR A 147 7.09 15.04 -12.82
C THR A 147 6.24 14.14 -13.72
N LYS A 148 6.55 12.85 -13.81
CA LYS A 148 5.80 11.90 -14.64
C LYS A 148 4.37 11.73 -14.14
N ILE A 149 4.17 11.54 -12.83
CA ILE A 149 2.84 11.39 -12.24
C ILE A 149 2.05 12.69 -12.42
N PHE A 150 2.67 13.86 -12.20
CA PHE A 150 2.03 15.14 -12.41
C PHE A 150 1.65 15.37 -13.89
N SER A 151 2.50 14.98 -14.84
CA SER A 151 2.20 15.07 -16.27
C SER A 151 1.01 14.20 -16.69
N ARG A 152 0.81 13.06 -16.01
CA ARG A 152 -0.31 12.13 -16.27
C ARG A 152 -1.63 12.64 -15.69
N TYR A 153 -1.61 13.08 -14.45
CA TYR A 153 -2.84 13.42 -13.72
C TYR A 153 -3.12 14.93 -13.73
N GLY A 154 -2.11 15.76 -13.98
CA GLY A 154 -2.25 17.21 -14.03
C GLY A 154 -2.80 17.77 -12.73
N LEU A 155 -3.83 18.61 -12.83
CA LEU A 155 -4.56 19.19 -11.70
C LEU A 155 -5.75 18.33 -11.22
N ASN A 156 -5.93 17.12 -11.76
CA ASN A 156 -6.93 16.16 -11.29
C ASN A 156 -6.41 15.48 -10.01
N LEU A 157 -6.35 16.25 -8.93
CA LEU A 157 -5.72 15.84 -7.67
C LEU A 157 -6.60 14.90 -6.82
N THR A 158 -7.81 14.60 -7.27
CA THR A 158 -8.69 13.63 -6.59
C THR A 158 -9.03 12.50 -7.54
N THR A 159 -9.20 11.30 -7.00
CA THR A 159 -9.63 10.12 -7.75
C THR A 159 -10.93 10.36 -8.51
N ASP A 160 -11.90 11.01 -7.87
CA ASP A 160 -13.18 11.36 -8.47
C ASP A 160 -12.99 12.22 -9.74
N LYS A 161 -12.25 13.33 -9.65
CA LYS A 161 -11.99 14.20 -10.79
C LYS A 161 -11.28 13.44 -11.91
N TYR A 162 -10.29 12.63 -11.56
CA TYR A 162 -9.55 11.84 -12.54
C TYR A 162 -10.46 10.83 -13.24
N LEU A 163 -11.16 9.98 -12.50
CA LEU A 163 -12.06 8.98 -13.07
C LEU A 163 -13.17 9.63 -13.91
N ASN A 164 -13.74 10.74 -13.46
CA ASN A 164 -14.74 11.49 -14.21
C ASN A 164 -14.20 12.13 -15.50
N SER A 165 -12.89 12.33 -15.62
CA SER A 165 -12.25 12.76 -16.86
C SER A 165 -12.19 11.65 -17.92
N LEU A 166 -12.24 10.37 -17.52
CA LEU A 166 -12.21 9.21 -18.40
C LEU A 166 -13.60 8.98 -19.05
N LYS A 167 -13.89 9.77 -20.08
CA LYS A 167 -15.22 9.74 -20.74
C LYS A 167 -15.56 8.42 -21.43
N TRP A 168 -14.56 7.57 -21.68
CA TRP A 168 -14.70 6.26 -22.32
C TRP A 168 -15.05 5.15 -21.31
N MET A 169 -14.95 5.40 -19.99
CA MET A 169 -15.18 4.41 -18.94
C MET A 169 -16.62 4.52 -18.43
N ASP A 170 -17.25 3.37 -18.25
CA ASP A 170 -18.55 3.21 -17.63
C ASP A 170 -18.58 3.84 -16.23
N GLN A 171 -19.69 4.51 -15.87
CA GLN A 171 -19.79 5.23 -14.60
C GLN A 171 -19.77 4.27 -13.40
N ASP A 172 -20.41 3.11 -13.51
CA ASP A 172 -20.45 2.16 -12.42
C ASP A 172 -19.10 1.47 -12.22
N LEU A 173 -18.31 1.25 -13.30
CA LEU A 173 -16.93 0.79 -13.19
C LEU A 173 -16.03 1.83 -12.49
N LYS A 174 -16.22 3.13 -12.75
CA LYS A 174 -15.50 4.19 -12.02
C LYS A 174 -15.76 4.13 -10.53
N GLU A 175 -17.01 3.94 -10.12
CA GLU A 175 -17.39 3.84 -8.72
C GLU A 175 -16.77 2.60 -8.06
N VAL A 176 -16.75 1.45 -8.74
CA VAL A 176 -16.09 0.23 -8.26
C VAL A 176 -14.58 0.47 -8.07
N ILE A 177 -13.92 1.16 -9.01
CA ILE A 177 -12.50 1.52 -8.88
C ILE A 177 -12.29 2.50 -7.72
N ALA A 178 -13.18 3.49 -7.55
CA ALA A 178 -13.10 4.49 -6.50
C ALA A 178 -13.18 3.91 -5.08
N ILE A 179 -13.83 2.75 -4.89
CA ILE A 179 -13.89 2.06 -3.59
C ILE A 179 -12.48 1.83 -3.00
N HIS A 180 -11.47 1.58 -3.86
CA HIS A 180 -10.11 1.37 -3.38
C HIS A 180 -9.48 2.60 -2.72
N THR A 181 -9.96 3.80 -3.00
CA THR A 181 -9.46 5.02 -2.37
C THR A 181 -9.91 5.14 -0.92
N LEU A 182 -11.06 4.57 -0.56
CA LEU A 182 -11.52 4.50 0.84
C LEU A 182 -10.54 3.70 1.70
N ASN A 183 -9.94 2.65 1.14
CA ASN A 183 -8.95 1.83 1.85
C ASN A 183 -7.65 2.61 2.11
N ALA A 184 -7.34 3.61 1.30
CA ALA A 184 -6.20 4.50 1.49
C ALA A 184 -6.46 5.61 2.51
N GLY A 185 -7.70 5.77 2.97
CA GLY A 185 -8.09 6.77 3.97
C GLY A 185 -8.15 8.20 3.40
N ILE A 186 -8.47 8.31 2.12
CA ILE A 186 -8.61 9.57 1.38
C ILE A 186 -10.10 9.86 1.18
#